data_145e75d5bed7cb96bb0b0aff172b69c7
#
_entry.id   145e75d5bed7cb96bb0b0aff172b69c7
#
_cell.length_a   1.000
_cell.length_b   1.000
_cell.length_c   1.000
_cell.angle_alpha   90.00
_cell.angle_beta   90.00
_cell.angle_gamma   90.00
#
_symmetry.space_group_name_H-M   'P 1'
#
loop_
_entity.id
_entity.type
_entity.pdbx_description
1 polymer ?
#
loop_
_entity_poly.entity_id
_entity_poly.type
_entity_poly.pdbx_seq_one_letter_code
_entity_poly.pdbx_strand_id
1 'polypeptide(L)'
;GISQFILLCVEKEKAILDSIEPLGIFQDEICYYVEELDIIVLGYIDDRTQEDSYGNIDLLRDYKSKSESSKKDLHLDKKYQIELYILGLRQRGLNVLGAEYCIIERFGGRECMNGGGRESLSVGDRIWYEPYSWTEERLKQTHQMIIDTAIRISSLKNTYDKYFGTNN
;
A
#
# COMPACT_ATOMS: atom_id res chain seq x y z
N GLY A 1 -26.27 -21.58 9.96
CA GLY A 1 -25.77 -22.11 8.70
C GLY A 1 -24.70 -21.22 8.05
N ILE A 2 -24.19 -21.61 6.89
CA ILE A 2 -23.11 -20.92 6.15
C ILE A 2 -23.43 -19.44 5.90
N SER A 3 -24.70 -19.11 5.60
CA SER A 3 -25.12 -17.74 5.33
C SER A 3 -25.01 -16.83 6.54
N GLN A 4 -25.35 -17.31 7.74
CA GLN A 4 -25.23 -16.54 8.98
C GLN A 4 -23.76 -16.31 9.35
N PHE A 5 -22.92 -17.29 9.06
CA PHE A 5 -21.49 -17.22 9.26
C PHE A 5 -20.85 -16.14 8.37
N ILE A 6 -21.18 -16.14 7.09
CA ILE A 6 -20.68 -15.12 6.14
C ILE A 6 -21.12 -13.73 6.58
N LEU A 7 -22.37 -13.57 6.97
CA LEU A 7 -22.91 -12.29 7.44
C LEU A 7 -22.14 -11.77 8.66
N LEU A 8 -21.89 -12.63 9.65
CA LEU A 8 -21.12 -12.26 10.85
C LEU A 8 -19.70 -11.81 10.51
N CYS A 9 -19.02 -12.49 9.57
CA CYS A 9 -17.68 -12.08 9.13
C CYS A 9 -17.73 -10.71 8.46
N VAL A 10 -18.70 -10.46 7.60
CA VAL A 10 -18.86 -9.17 6.92
C VAL A 10 -19.14 -8.04 7.91
N GLU A 11 -19.99 -8.27 8.91
CA GLU A 11 -20.30 -7.27 9.95
C GLU A 11 -19.07 -6.94 10.79
N LYS A 12 -18.27 -7.95 11.18
CA LYS A 12 -17.04 -7.74 11.94
C LYS A 12 -15.96 -7.02 11.12
N GLU A 13 -15.77 -7.40 9.87
CA GLU A 13 -14.84 -6.71 8.96
C GLU A 13 -15.27 -5.25 8.73
N LYS A 14 -16.58 -5.02 8.55
CA LYS A 14 -17.12 -3.66 8.41
C LYS A 14 -16.86 -2.83 9.67
N ALA A 15 -17.07 -3.37 10.87
CA ALA A 15 -16.81 -2.66 12.10
C ALA A 15 -15.32 -2.25 12.25
N ILE A 16 -14.39 -3.07 11.75
CA ILE A 16 -12.97 -2.73 11.70
C ILE A 16 -12.75 -1.53 10.78
N LEU A 17 -13.28 -1.59 9.57
CA LEU A 17 -13.12 -0.52 8.59
C LEU A 17 -13.76 0.79 9.06
N ASP A 18 -14.95 0.71 9.64
CA ASP A 18 -15.67 1.88 10.18
C ASP A 18 -14.95 2.55 11.38
N SER A 19 -14.00 1.85 12.03
CA SER A 19 -13.21 2.40 13.12
C SER A 19 -11.95 3.13 12.67
N ILE A 20 -11.60 3.08 11.39
CA ILE A 20 -10.43 3.77 10.83
C ILE A 20 -10.83 5.22 10.55
N GLU A 21 -10.14 6.17 11.20
CA GLU A 21 -10.32 7.59 10.91
C GLU A 21 -9.58 7.95 9.61
N PRO A 22 -10.30 8.43 8.58
CA PRO A 22 -9.69 8.79 7.32
C PRO A 22 -8.88 10.09 7.44
N LEU A 23 -7.84 10.23 6.62
CA LEU A 23 -7.04 11.45 6.53
C LEU A 23 -7.69 12.51 5.63
N GLY A 24 -8.52 12.08 4.68
CA GLY A 24 -9.39 12.97 3.90
C GLY A 24 -9.29 12.85 2.39
N ILE A 25 -8.14 12.50 1.82
CA ILE A 25 -7.99 12.29 0.37
C ILE A 25 -7.65 10.83 0.11
N PHE A 26 -8.61 10.12 -0.49
CA PHE A 26 -8.48 8.72 -0.85
C PHE A 26 -8.11 8.53 -2.31
N GLN A 27 -7.35 7.47 -2.60
CA GLN A 27 -7.03 7.03 -3.95
C GLN A 27 -6.48 8.15 -4.83
N ASP A 28 -5.58 8.98 -4.23
CA ASP A 28 -4.93 10.07 -4.99
C ASP A 28 -3.97 9.45 -6.01
N GLU A 29 -4.25 9.70 -7.30
CA GLU A 29 -3.39 9.22 -8.37
C GLU A 29 -2.07 9.98 -8.38
N ILE A 30 -0.98 9.24 -8.44
CA ILE A 30 0.34 9.78 -8.69
C ILE A 30 0.88 9.30 -10.03
N CYS A 31 1.56 10.21 -10.72
CA CYS A 31 2.36 9.93 -11.90
C CYS A 31 3.80 10.27 -11.56
N TYR A 32 4.68 9.28 -11.62
CA TYR A 32 6.11 9.50 -11.48
C TYR A 32 6.80 9.31 -12.82
N TYR A 33 7.30 10.41 -13.40
CA TYR A 33 8.01 10.38 -14.67
C TYR A 33 9.49 10.04 -14.44
N VAL A 34 9.98 9.04 -15.12
CA VAL A 34 11.38 8.59 -15.12
C VAL A 34 12.02 9.03 -16.41
N GLU A 35 12.74 10.15 -16.34
CA GLU A 35 13.32 10.84 -17.51
C GLU A 35 14.29 9.95 -18.28
N GLU A 36 15.12 9.16 -17.61
CA GLU A 36 16.14 8.29 -18.19
C GLU A 36 15.57 7.24 -19.15
N LEU A 37 14.33 6.87 -18.98
CA LEU A 37 13.67 5.84 -19.78
C LEU A 37 12.45 6.34 -20.56
N ASP A 38 12.10 7.62 -20.40
CA ASP A 38 10.89 8.22 -20.96
C ASP A 38 9.62 7.39 -20.62
N ILE A 39 9.46 7.04 -19.35
CA ILE A 39 8.31 6.26 -18.87
C ILE A 39 7.61 6.98 -17.71
N ILE A 40 6.33 6.67 -17.55
CA ILE A 40 5.54 7.10 -16.40
C ILE A 40 5.18 5.87 -15.57
N VAL A 41 5.44 5.96 -14.27
CA VAL A 41 4.97 4.99 -13.28
C VAL A 41 3.74 5.55 -12.61
N LEU A 42 2.63 4.82 -12.71
CA LEU A 42 1.37 5.18 -12.08
C LEU A 42 1.23 4.49 -10.72
N GLY A 43 0.65 5.19 -9.76
CA GLY A 43 0.30 4.66 -8.46
C GLY A 43 -0.91 5.38 -7.88
N TYR A 44 -1.48 4.78 -6.84
CA TYR A 44 -2.58 5.37 -6.09
C TYR A 44 -2.22 5.36 -4.62
N ILE A 45 -2.24 6.53 -3.99
CA ILE A 45 -2.06 6.68 -2.56
C ILE A 45 -3.37 6.29 -1.90
N ASP A 46 -3.33 5.36 -0.95
CA ASP A 46 -4.55 4.89 -0.31
C ASP A 46 -5.27 6.00 0.45
N ASP A 47 -4.53 6.79 1.25
CA ASP A 47 -5.09 7.90 2.03
C ASP A 47 -4.01 8.92 2.38
N ARG A 48 -4.36 10.20 2.38
CA ARG A 48 -3.47 11.30 2.78
C ARG A 48 -4.21 12.52 3.30
N THR A 49 -3.52 13.36 4.06
CA THR A 49 -4.05 14.67 4.42
C THR A 49 -4.08 15.62 3.20
N GLN A 50 -4.96 16.62 3.28
CA GLN A 50 -4.94 17.74 2.34
C GLN A 50 -3.60 18.49 2.49
N GLU A 51 -3.06 18.96 1.38
CA GLU A 51 -1.90 19.84 1.39
C GLU A 51 -2.23 21.22 2.01
N ASP A 52 -1.28 21.76 2.75
CA ASP A 52 -1.36 23.12 3.27
C ASP A 52 -1.08 24.18 2.17
N SER A 53 -1.13 25.46 2.53
CA SER A 53 -0.86 26.57 1.61
C SER A 53 0.58 26.62 1.08
N TYR A 54 1.48 25.84 1.66
CA TYR A 54 2.89 25.73 1.25
C TYR A 54 3.16 24.45 0.45
N GLY A 55 2.14 23.63 0.22
CA GLY A 55 2.25 22.36 -0.48
C GLY A 55 2.76 21.21 0.39
N ASN A 56 2.69 21.32 1.72
CA ASN A 56 3.04 20.24 2.61
C ASN A 56 1.85 19.32 2.84
N ILE A 57 2.12 18.01 2.83
CA ILE A 57 1.20 16.93 3.22
C ILE A 57 1.68 16.43 4.57
N ASP A 58 0.87 16.59 5.61
CA ASP A 58 1.26 16.22 6.98
C ASP A 58 1.45 14.71 7.12
N LEU A 59 0.55 13.91 6.53
CA LEU A 59 0.58 12.47 6.66
C LEU A 59 0.11 11.76 5.39
N LEU A 60 0.87 10.74 5.01
CA LEU A 60 0.56 9.79 3.96
C LEU A 60 0.37 8.41 4.61
N ARG A 61 -0.72 7.72 4.27
CA ARG A 61 -1.05 6.41 4.83
C ARG A 61 -1.23 5.38 3.73
N ASP A 62 -0.64 4.22 3.96
CA ASP A 62 -0.82 3.03 3.12
C ASP A 62 -1.42 1.90 3.97
N TYR A 63 -2.50 1.29 3.47
CA TYR A 63 -3.22 0.24 4.17
C TYR A 63 -2.65 -1.13 3.85
N LYS A 64 -2.34 -1.89 4.90
CA LYS A 64 -1.88 -3.28 4.78
C LYS A 64 -2.78 -4.21 5.56
N SER A 65 -3.28 -5.25 4.92
CA SER A 65 -4.01 -6.30 5.62
C SER A 65 -3.14 -7.52 5.86
N LYS A 66 -3.27 -8.14 7.03
CA LYS A 66 -2.67 -9.43 7.32
C LYS A 66 -3.71 -10.41 7.85
N SER A 67 -3.45 -11.70 7.70
CA SER A 67 -4.23 -12.74 8.37
C SER A 67 -3.64 -12.99 9.76
N GLU A 68 -4.47 -13.39 10.71
CA GLU A 68 -4.07 -13.75 12.07
C GLU A 68 -2.93 -14.78 12.13
N SER A 69 -2.95 -15.75 11.23
CA SER A 69 -1.94 -16.82 11.19
C SER A 69 -0.56 -16.36 10.71
N SER A 70 -0.46 -15.17 10.12
CA SER A 70 0.82 -14.65 9.68
C SER A 70 1.49 -13.88 10.82
N LYS A 71 2.17 -14.60 11.70
CA LYS A 71 3.20 -14.00 12.59
C LYS A 71 4.40 -13.49 11.80
N LYS A 72 4.37 -13.58 10.47
CA LYS A 72 5.44 -13.13 9.60
C LYS A 72 5.40 -11.61 9.57
N ASP A 73 6.56 -11.04 9.81
CA ASP A 73 6.86 -9.65 9.52
C ASP A 73 6.34 -9.29 8.12
N LEU A 74 5.62 -8.20 8.00
CA LEU A 74 5.13 -7.72 6.72
C LEU A 74 6.25 -7.21 5.82
N HIS A 75 7.49 -7.20 6.33
CA HIS A 75 8.67 -6.71 5.62
C HIS A 75 8.42 -5.33 4.99
N LEU A 76 7.86 -4.41 5.77
CA LEU A 76 7.50 -3.07 5.30
C LEU A 76 8.72 -2.31 4.80
N ASP A 77 9.89 -2.58 5.37
CA ASP A 77 11.19 -2.07 4.96
C ASP A 77 11.60 -2.47 3.51
N LYS A 78 11.01 -3.54 2.99
CA LYS A 78 11.24 -4.02 1.62
C LYS A 78 10.19 -3.54 0.61
N LYS A 79 9.22 -2.75 1.06
CA LYS A 79 8.19 -2.19 0.21
C LYS A 79 8.59 -0.77 -0.18
N TYR A 80 8.69 -0.54 -1.47
CA TYR A 80 9.08 0.76 -2.03
C TYR A 80 7.88 1.64 -2.40
N GLN A 81 6.72 1.33 -1.86
CA GLN A 81 5.45 1.94 -2.27
C GLN A 81 5.35 3.38 -1.76
N ILE A 82 5.66 3.61 -0.48
CA ILE A 82 5.62 4.95 0.11
C ILE A 82 6.65 5.86 -0.55
N GLU A 83 7.86 5.36 -0.81
CA GLU A 83 8.90 6.13 -1.50
C GLU A 83 8.48 6.52 -2.91
N LEU A 84 7.82 5.61 -3.65
CA LEU A 84 7.28 5.93 -4.97
C LEU A 84 6.23 7.06 -4.87
N TYR A 85 5.35 7.01 -3.88
CA TYR A 85 4.37 8.06 -3.65
C TYR A 85 5.05 9.40 -3.36
N ILE A 86 6.06 9.41 -2.50
CA ILE A 86 6.83 10.62 -2.18
C ILE A 86 7.53 11.18 -3.44
N LEU A 87 8.14 10.33 -4.26
CA LEU A 87 8.77 10.75 -5.51
C LEU A 87 7.75 11.39 -6.47
N GLY A 88 6.59 10.77 -6.65
CA GLY A 88 5.54 11.31 -7.51
C GLY A 88 4.95 12.62 -6.99
N LEU A 89 4.74 12.73 -5.68
CA LEU A 89 4.25 13.96 -5.05
C LEU A 89 5.28 15.09 -5.16
N ARG A 90 6.57 14.81 -5.01
CA ARG A 90 7.63 15.80 -5.21
C ARG A 90 7.67 16.35 -6.63
N GLN A 91 7.41 15.54 -7.65
CA GLN A 91 7.30 16.03 -9.03
C GLN A 91 6.08 16.95 -9.24
N ARG A 92 5.04 16.80 -8.41
CA ARG A 92 3.90 17.73 -8.37
C ARG A 92 4.19 19.01 -7.57
N GLY A 93 5.39 19.15 -7.00
CA GLY A 93 5.76 20.28 -6.14
C GLY A 93 5.25 20.16 -4.71
N LEU A 94 4.83 18.97 -4.28
CA LEU A 94 4.32 18.71 -2.93
C LEU A 94 5.42 18.09 -2.05
N ASN A 95 5.37 18.37 -0.75
CA ASN A 95 6.31 17.88 0.23
C ASN A 95 5.59 17.03 1.27
N VAL A 96 6.07 15.82 1.53
CA VAL A 96 5.50 14.90 2.53
C VAL A 96 6.28 15.03 3.82
N LEU A 97 5.60 15.32 4.93
CA LEU A 97 6.20 15.50 6.25
C LEU A 97 6.21 14.21 7.07
N GLY A 98 5.20 13.36 6.89
CA GLY A 98 5.06 12.10 7.60
C GLY A 98 4.45 11.00 6.75
N ALA A 99 4.74 9.76 7.11
CA ALA A 99 4.12 8.60 6.49
C ALA A 99 3.92 7.48 7.53
N GLU A 100 2.91 6.64 7.31
CA GLU A 100 2.63 5.49 8.15
C GLU A 100 1.99 4.35 7.37
N TYR A 101 2.10 3.16 7.91
CA TYR A 101 1.30 2.01 7.52
C TYR A 101 0.16 1.83 8.51
N CYS A 102 -1.08 1.75 8.01
CA CYS A 102 -2.21 1.28 8.79
C CYS A 102 -2.36 -0.22 8.57
N ILE A 103 -2.07 -1.01 9.59
CA ILE A 103 -2.10 -2.46 9.51
C ILE A 103 -3.40 -2.99 10.09
N ILE A 104 -4.12 -3.75 9.28
CA ILE A 104 -5.43 -4.29 9.61
C ILE A 104 -5.31 -5.82 9.70
N GLU A 105 -5.55 -6.37 10.89
CA GLU A 105 -5.63 -7.82 11.06
C GLU A 105 -7.05 -8.30 10.75
N ARG A 106 -7.19 -9.06 9.67
CA ARG A 106 -8.48 -9.63 9.26
C ARG A 106 -8.85 -10.83 10.11
N PHE A 107 -10.15 -11.04 10.28
CA PHE A 107 -10.65 -12.26 10.91
C PHE A 107 -10.29 -13.48 10.06
N GLY A 108 -9.67 -14.48 10.68
CA GLY A 108 -9.39 -15.76 10.04
C GLY A 108 -10.65 -16.62 9.94
N GLY A 109 -10.78 -17.40 8.87
CA GLY A 109 -11.90 -18.34 8.70
C GLY A 109 -12.04 -19.37 9.82
N ARG A 110 -10.96 -19.70 10.52
CA ARG A 110 -10.97 -20.60 11.68
C ARG A 110 -11.58 -19.97 12.93
N GLU A 111 -11.33 -18.69 13.18
CA GLU A 111 -11.94 -17.96 14.30
C GLU A 111 -13.44 -17.88 14.16
N CYS A 112 -13.90 -17.68 12.94
CA CYS A 112 -15.32 -17.66 12.66
C CYS A 112 -15.97 -19.05 12.80
N MET A 113 -15.27 -20.14 12.48
CA MET A 113 -15.83 -21.50 12.49
C MET A 113 -15.85 -22.18 13.86
N ASN A 114 -14.89 -21.90 14.72
CA ASN A 114 -14.71 -22.66 15.96
C ASN A 114 -15.10 -21.92 17.23
N GLY A 115 -15.60 -20.68 17.14
CA GLY A 115 -15.99 -19.89 18.33
C GLY A 115 -14.88 -19.74 19.35
N GLY A 116 -13.61 -19.91 18.96
CA GLY A 116 -12.52 -20.04 19.90
C GLY A 116 -11.29 -19.22 19.59
N GLY A 117 -10.84 -18.52 20.57
CA GLY A 117 -9.44 -18.14 20.77
C GLY A 117 -9.15 -16.65 20.79
N ARG A 118 -9.75 -15.84 19.94
CA ARG A 118 -9.54 -14.39 19.92
C ARG A 118 -10.82 -13.55 19.82
N GLU A 119 -11.95 -14.11 20.19
CA GLU A 119 -13.21 -13.34 20.35
C GLU A 119 -13.08 -12.22 21.39
N SER A 120 -12.03 -12.26 22.22
CA SER A 120 -11.77 -11.26 23.25
C SER A 120 -11.07 -10.00 22.74
N LEU A 121 -10.51 -10.01 21.53
CA LEU A 121 -9.90 -8.81 20.98
C LEU A 121 -10.98 -7.85 20.50
N SER A 122 -10.95 -6.62 20.99
CA SER A 122 -11.80 -5.56 20.49
C SER A 122 -11.45 -5.26 19.03
N VAL A 123 -12.37 -4.60 18.32
CA VAL A 123 -12.09 -4.15 16.93
C VAL A 123 -10.84 -3.26 16.88
N GLY A 124 -10.65 -2.40 17.88
CA GLY A 124 -9.49 -1.50 17.96
C GLY A 124 -8.16 -2.23 18.13
N ASP A 125 -8.14 -3.42 18.74
CA ASP A 125 -6.92 -4.22 18.91
C ASP A 125 -6.44 -4.87 17.60
N ARG A 126 -7.21 -4.77 16.54
CA ARG A 126 -6.91 -5.32 15.21
C ARG A 126 -6.37 -4.30 14.23
N ILE A 127 -6.25 -3.07 14.65
CA ILE A 127 -5.74 -1.97 13.84
C ILE A 127 -4.60 -1.32 14.61
N TRP A 128 -3.47 -1.14 13.95
CA TRP A 128 -2.39 -0.34 14.51
C TRP A 128 -1.67 0.43 13.41
N TYR A 129 -0.99 1.46 13.81
CA TYR A 129 -0.29 2.36 12.92
C TYR A 129 1.21 2.25 13.16
N GLU A 130 1.95 1.98 12.09
CA GLU A 130 3.42 1.93 12.14
C GLU A 130 3.99 3.14 11.40
N PRO A 131 4.58 4.10 12.12
CA PRO A 131 5.25 5.23 11.49
C PRO A 131 6.34 4.76 10.53
N TYR A 132 6.43 5.39 9.38
CA TYR A 132 7.43 5.10 8.39
C TYR A 132 8.35 6.30 8.17
N SER A 133 9.66 6.06 8.23
CA SER A 133 10.70 7.06 7.98
C SER A 133 11.47 6.70 6.72
N TRP A 134 11.80 7.68 5.93
CA TRP A 134 12.62 7.53 4.73
C TRP A 134 13.83 8.44 4.77
N THR A 135 14.78 8.18 3.89
CA THR A 135 15.96 9.01 3.68
C THR A 135 16.08 9.36 2.20
N GLU A 136 16.82 10.41 1.87
CA GLU A 136 17.10 10.75 0.46
C GLU A 136 17.82 9.61 -0.26
N GLU A 137 18.68 8.88 0.44
CA GLU A 137 19.35 7.71 -0.12
C GLU A 137 18.34 6.60 -0.45
N ARG A 138 17.33 6.39 0.40
CA ARG A 138 16.26 5.43 0.15
C ARG A 138 15.41 5.82 -1.06
N LEU A 139 15.12 7.11 -1.25
CA LEU A 139 14.42 7.60 -2.43
C LEU A 139 15.22 7.38 -3.71
N LYS A 140 16.54 7.61 -3.69
CA LYS A 140 17.42 7.31 -4.82
C LYS A 140 17.45 5.81 -5.15
N GLN A 141 17.53 4.95 -4.14
CA GLN A 141 17.45 3.49 -4.32
C GLN A 141 16.13 3.06 -4.94
N THR A 142 15.02 3.67 -4.51
CA THR A 142 13.70 3.42 -5.11
C THR A 142 13.66 3.83 -6.57
N HIS A 143 14.16 5.01 -6.90
CA HIS A 143 14.29 5.46 -8.28
C HIS A 143 15.11 4.47 -9.13
N GLN A 144 16.30 4.06 -8.66
CA GLN A 144 17.13 3.10 -9.37
C GLN A 144 16.43 1.74 -9.54
N MET A 145 15.74 1.27 -8.51
CA MET A 145 14.97 0.02 -8.58
C MET A 145 13.85 0.09 -9.63
N ILE A 146 13.21 1.24 -9.81
CA ILE A 146 12.21 1.46 -10.86
C ILE A 146 12.87 1.35 -12.25
N ILE A 147 14.01 1.99 -12.46
CA ILE A 147 14.78 1.93 -13.71
C ILE A 147 15.15 0.47 -14.02
N ASP A 148 15.77 -0.23 -13.07
CA ASP A 148 16.20 -1.62 -13.25
C ASP A 148 15.03 -2.55 -13.58
N THR A 149 13.89 -2.33 -12.90
CA THR A 149 12.67 -3.10 -13.14
C THR A 149 12.10 -2.84 -14.53
N ALA A 150 12.04 -1.61 -14.97
CA ALA A 150 11.54 -1.24 -16.29
C ALA A 150 12.43 -1.82 -17.42
N ILE A 151 13.76 -1.74 -17.28
CA ILE A 151 14.71 -2.36 -18.20
C ILE A 151 14.49 -3.87 -18.29
N ARG A 152 14.31 -4.53 -17.13
CA ARG A 152 14.05 -5.97 -17.07
C ARG A 152 12.76 -6.35 -17.76
N ILE A 153 11.68 -5.60 -17.54
CA ILE A 153 10.37 -5.81 -18.18
C ILE A 153 10.52 -5.67 -19.72
N SER A 154 11.20 -4.62 -20.18
CA SER A 154 11.44 -4.40 -21.61
C SER A 154 12.24 -5.54 -22.25
N SER A 155 13.26 -6.04 -21.56
CA SER A 155 14.05 -7.19 -22.01
C SER A 155 13.23 -8.48 -22.10
N LEU A 156 12.34 -8.72 -21.12
CA LEU A 156 11.43 -9.87 -21.15
C LEU A 156 10.41 -9.77 -22.28
N LYS A 157 9.86 -8.58 -22.52
CA LYS A 157 8.94 -8.32 -23.63
C LYS A 157 9.63 -8.60 -24.97
N ASN A 158 10.81 -8.04 -25.20
CA ASN A 158 11.56 -8.28 -26.44
C ASN A 158 11.87 -9.79 -26.67
N THR A 159 12.16 -10.51 -25.59
CA THR A 159 12.36 -11.96 -25.63
C THR A 159 11.06 -12.69 -26.01
N TYR A 160 9.96 -12.31 -25.38
CA TYR A 160 8.64 -12.88 -25.68
C TYR A 160 8.25 -12.62 -27.15
N ASP A 161 8.35 -11.38 -27.61
CA ASP A 161 7.99 -10.99 -28.98
C ASP A 161 8.87 -11.74 -30.02
N LYS A 162 10.14 -11.98 -29.69
CA LYS A 162 11.05 -12.75 -30.54
C LYS A 162 10.64 -14.23 -30.70
N TYR A 163 10.16 -14.87 -29.62
CA TYR A 163 9.89 -16.31 -29.62
C TYR A 163 8.42 -16.65 -29.82
N PHE A 164 7.51 -15.77 -29.46
CA PHE A 164 6.09 -16.03 -29.40
C PHE A 164 5.25 -14.95 -30.11
N GLY A 165 5.88 -13.85 -30.55
CA GLY A 165 5.19 -12.80 -31.28
C GLY A 165 4.63 -13.39 -32.59
N THR A 166 3.31 -13.29 -32.75
CA THR A 166 2.68 -13.62 -34.02
C THR A 166 3.09 -12.57 -35.05
N ASN A 167 3.77 -13.00 -36.09
CA ASN A 167 3.91 -12.19 -37.29
C ASN A 167 2.51 -11.87 -37.81
N ASN A 168 2.01 -10.68 -37.55
CA ASN A 168 0.91 -10.06 -38.30
C ASN A 168 1.48 -9.09 -39.32
#